data_dd1439e3f0a27fee86d7549b6ef8ca24
#
_entry.id   dd1439e3f0a27fee86d7549b6ef8ca24
#
_cell.length_a   1.000
_cell.length_b   1.000
_cell.length_c   1.000
_cell.angle_alpha   90.00
_cell.angle_beta   90.00
_cell.angle_gamma   90.00
#
_symmetry.space_group_name_H-M   'P 1'
#
loop_
_entity.id
_entity.type
_entity.pdbx_description
1 polymer ?
#
loop_
_entity_poly.entity_id
_entity_poly.type
_entity_poly.pdbx_seq_one_letter_code
_entity_poly.pdbx_strand_id
1 'polypeptide(L)'
;MMKCLGFRVSGFGVGVGLFGALLLTSISVVGAGAAEVRDRAEVEGKLMFYATFNATDSKALTDAFKQLYPKIDATFYRATDAALMERILTESRAGQNLWDVAVMTSFYGHNMKKRGMFALYDSPERKYFRAGYKDDQGAWTSIYTNYAAFGYNTRAVPKAGVPKSYNDLLKPEWKGNIGMDSKAYEWFGTMLKAMGEEKGLAYMRELAKQTQLRAGRTLLAQLVAAGEFKGGLTAYSQTFEVLKPSGAPVDWIYLNPVFANIHPTGISAKAPHPNAARLFMDFALSKRGQEVVRRMNRIPDRIDTPPEQARLMEGIKPVFAPTEVLEDFQRYGKMFEEIFSGR
;
A
#
# COMPACT_ATOMS: atom_id res chain seq x y z
N MET A 1 43.62 -64.82 38.01
CA MET A 1 45.03 -64.38 37.79
C MET A 1 44.98 -62.89 37.77
N MET A 2 45.29 -62.20 38.84
CA MET A 2 46.60 -61.55 39.10
C MET A 2 46.83 -60.38 38.16
N LYS A 3 47.09 -59.16 38.51
CA LYS A 3 47.55 -58.45 39.72
C LYS A 3 47.43 -56.98 39.38
N CYS A 4 46.89 -56.14 40.17
CA CYS A 4 47.55 -55.26 41.17
C CYS A 4 48.51 -54.21 40.63
N LEU A 5 48.29 -53.08 41.18
CA LEU A 5 49.08 -51.91 41.66
C LEU A 5 49.03 -50.75 40.73
N GLY A 6 48.79 -49.53 41.10
CA GLY A 6 48.84 -48.89 42.42
C GLY A 6 49.50 -47.49 42.30
N PHE A 7 49.10 -46.58 43.17
CA PHE A 7 49.74 -45.30 43.61
C PHE A 7 49.53 -44.03 42.83
N ARG A 8 48.78 -43.04 43.40
CA ARG A 8 49.18 -41.85 44.18
C ARG A 8 49.97 -40.83 43.35
N VAL A 9 49.77 -39.52 43.44
CA VAL A 9 49.39 -38.52 44.46
C VAL A 9 49.32 -37.15 43.80
N SER A 10 48.34 -36.33 44.28
CA SER A 10 48.34 -34.86 44.51
C SER A 10 48.90 -33.86 43.49
N GLY A 11 48.11 -32.82 43.24
CA GLY A 11 48.59 -31.57 42.75
C GLY A 11 47.46 -30.57 42.76
N PHE A 12 47.33 -29.77 43.82
CA PHE A 12 46.54 -28.55 43.92
C PHE A 12 47.04 -27.55 42.89
N GLY A 13 46.11 -26.98 42.07
CA GLY A 13 46.36 -25.86 41.19
C GLY A 13 45.12 -25.01 41.06
N VAL A 14 45.01 -23.97 41.90
CA VAL A 14 44.05 -22.90 41.80
C VAL A 14 44.36 -22.10 40.56
N GLY A 15 43.46 -22.13 39.57
CA GLY A 15 43.48 -21.28 38.37
C GLY A 15 42.21 -20.45 38.29
N VAL A 16 42.19 -19.30 38.95
CA VAL A 16 41.28 -18.22 38.66
C VAL A 16 41.64 -17.66 37.29
N GLY A 17 40.75 -17.72 36.34
CA GLY A 17 41.05 -17.16 35.02
C GLY A 17 39.83 -16.89 34.14
N LEU A 18 39.38 -15.69 34.14
CA LEU A 18 38.72 -14.97 33.02
C LEU A 18 37.64 -15.72 32.21
N PHE A 19 36.42 -15.67 32.69
CA PHE A 19 35.22 -15.61 31.84
C PHE A 19 34.62 -14.22 31.99
N GLY A 20 35.00 -13.31 31.15
CA GLY A 20 34.46 -11.94 31.10
C GLY A 20 35.01 -11.24 29.88
N ALA A 21 34.17 -11.02 28.91
CA ALA A 21 34.32 -10.12 27.76
C ALA A 21 34.13 -10.81 26.40
N LEU A 22 32.89 -11.20 26.07
CA LEU A 22 32.48 -11.35 24.66
C LEU A 22 30.96 -11.17 24.50
N LEU A 23 30.46 -10.01 24.91
CA LEU A 23 29.04 -9.67 24.74
C LEU A 23 28.82 -8.14 24.55
N LEU A 24 29.68 -7.48 23.78
CA LEU A 24 29.55 -6.01 23.55
C LEU A 24 29.92 -5.54 22.14
N THR A 25 29.88 -6.39 21.09
CA THR A 25 30.28 -5.94 19.74
C THR A 25 29.17 -6.00 18.67
N SER A 26 27.98 -6.51 18.97
CA SER A 26 26.91 -6.64 17.96
C SER A 26 25.97 -5.43 17.86
N ILE A 27 25.98 -4.50 18.81
CA ILE A 27 25.09 -3.33 18.79
C ILE A 27 25.70 -2.14 18.00
N SER A 28 27.00 -2.11 17.83
CA SER A 28 27.71 -0.98 17.20
C SER A 28 27.68 -1.00 15.66
N VAL A 29 27.50 -2.16 15.02
CA VAL A 29 27.60 -2.28 13.54
C VAL A 29 26.34 -1.75 12.84
N VAL A 30 25.16 -1.97 13.41
CA VAL A 30 23.90 -1.47 12.81
C VAL A 30 23.78 0.06 12.94
N GLY A 31 24.26 0.62 14.05
CA GLY A 31 24.26 2.07 14.27
C GLY A 31 25.24 2.83 13.36
N ALA A 32 26.40 2.24 13.08
CA ALA A 32 27.42 2.85 12.21
C ALA A 32 26.94 2.95 10.75
N GLY A 33 26.28 1.89 10.23
CA GLY A 33 25.74 1.90 8.87
C GLY A 33 24.63 2.92 8.64
N ALA A 34 23.74 3.12 9.61
CA ALA A 34 22.66 4.11 9.50
C ALA A 34 23.19 5.56 9.57
N ALA A 35 24.18 5.84 10.41
CA ALA A 35 24.84 7.12 10.47
C ALA A 35 25.57 7.45 9.16
N GLU A 36 26.27 6.48 8.58
CA GLU A 36 26.98 6.63 7.30
C GLU A 36 26.01 6.91 6.14
N VAL A 37 24.86 6.23 6.07
CA VAL A 37 23.81 6.50 5.06
C VAL A 37 23.29 7.92 5.20
N ARG A 38 23.06 8.39 6.44
CA ARG A 38 22.61 9.76 6.69
C ARG A 38 23.64 10.78 6.24
N ASP A 39 24.89 10.62 6.60
CA ASP A 39 25.97 11.57 6.26
C ASP A 39 26.12 11.68 4.73
N ARG A 40 26.08 10.55 4.03
CA ARG A 40 26.11 10.52 2.56
C ARG A 40 24.86 11.17 1.95
N ALA A 41 23.68 10.93 2.49
CA ALA A 41 22.44 11.54 2.06
C ALA A 41 22.46 13.08 2.23
N GLU A 42 23.02 13.58 3.35
CA GLU A 42 23.20 15.00 3.59
C GLU A 42 24.22 15.64 2.60
N VAL A 43 25.23 14.90 2.16
CA VAL A 43 26.15 15.31 1.10
C VAL A 43 25.45 15.35 -0.27
N GLU A 44 24.59 14.38 -0.60
CA GLU A 44 23.74 14.39 -1.81
C GLU A 44 22.80 15.60 -1.80
N GLY A 45 22.26 15.98 -0.64
CA GLY A 45 21.55 17.23 -0.37
C GLY A 45 20.20 17.38 -1.07
N LYS A 46 19.75 16.40 -1.84
CA LYS A 46 18.51 16.44 -2.63
C LYS A 46 17.75 15.12 -2.59
N LEU A 47 16.43 15.21 -2.77
CA LEU A 47 15.56 14.06 -3.01
C LEU A 47 14.41 14.47 -3.95
N MET A 48 14.14 13.67 -4.96
CA MET A 48 12.97 13.81 -5.83
C MET A 48 12.00 12.63 -5.63
N PHE A 49 10.83 12.93 -5.06
CA PHE A 49 9.77 11.96 -4.83
C PHE A 49 8.69 12.04 -5.93
N TYR A 50 8.52 10.98 -6.71
CA TYR A 50 7.44 10.86 -7.70
C TYR A 50 6.22 10.22 -7.06
N ALA A 51 5.08 10.93 -7.04
CA ALA A 51 3.94 10.54 -6.24
C ALA A 51 2.62 10.56 -7.02
N THR A 52 1.81 9.53 -6.76
CA THR A 52 0.39 9.50 -7.18
C THR A 52 -0.55 9.99 -6.08
N PHE A 53 -0.03 10.35 -4.92
CA PHE A 53 -0.74 11.08 -3.87
C PHE A 53 -1.32 12.40 -4.41
N ASN A 54 -2.32 12.96 -3.72
CA ASN A 54 -2.64 14.37 -3.95
C ASN A 54 -1.47 15.27 -3.48
N ALA A 55 -1.46 16.52 -3.93
CA ALA A 55 -0.36 17.44 -3.65
C ALA A 55 -0.18 17.72 -2.14
N THR A 56 -1.28 17.79 -1.40
CA THR A 56 -1.28 18.02 0.06
C THR A 56 -0.59 16.87 0.79
N ASP A 57 -0.92 15.63 0.46
CA ASP A 57 -0.33 14.44 1.09
C ASP A 57 1.15 14.29 0.71
N SER A 58 1.50 14.52 -0.58
CA SER A 58 2.89 14.49 -1.04
C SER A 58 3.74 15.51 -0.29
N LYS A 59 3.21 16.73 -0.15
CA LYS A 59 3.87 17.80 0.61
C LYS A 59 4.03 17.45 2.10
N ALA A 60 3.00 16.91 2.73
CA ALA A 60 3.05 16.56 4.15
C ALA A 60 4.14 15.49 4.43
N LEU A 61 4.31 14.50 3.54
CA LEU A 61 5.34 13.47 3.69
C LEU A 61 6.74 14.04 3.48
N THR A 62 6.95 14.86 2.42
CA THR A 62 8.25 15.47 2.15
C THR A 62 8.63 16.52 3.20
N ASP A 63 7.69 17.32 3.68
CA ASP A 63 7.95 18.30 4.76
C ASP A 63 8.33 17.60 6.06
N ALA A 64 7.66 16.52 6.44
CA ALA A 64 8.00 15.75 7.63
C ALA A 64 9.39 15.11 7.53
N PHE A 65 9.80 14.70 6.33
CA PHE A 65 11.16 14.23 6.07
C PHE A 65 12.18 15.38 6.22
N LYS A 66 11.92 16.54 5.61
CA LYS A 66 12.79 17.73 5.70
C LYS A 66 12.97 18.24 7.13
N GLN A 67 11.93 18.12 7.98
CA GLN A 67 12.04 18.46 9.41
C GLN A 67 13.06 17.58 10.15
N LEU A 68 13.23 16.32 9.74
CA LEU A 68 14.21 15.41 10.30
C LEU A 68 15.61 15.59 9.71
N TYR A 69 15.65 15.90 8.42
CA TYR A 69 16.87 15.97 7.61
C TYR A 69 16.93 17.31 6.87
N PRO A 70 17.14 18.43 7.59
CA PRO A 70 17.02 19.78 7.01
C PRO A 70 18.10 20.12 5.96
N LYS A 71 19.16 19.34 5.87
CA LYS A 71 20.17 19.48 4.82
C LYS A 71 19.79 18.84 3.48
N ILE A 72 18.66 18.09 3.44
CA ILE A 72 18.19 17.42 2.24
C ILE A 72 16.97 18.19 1.72
N ASP A 73 17.09 18.81 0.54
CA ASP A 73 15.96 19.44 -0.14
C ASP A 73 15.11 18.37 -0.82
N ALA A 74 14.11 17.87 -0.09
CA ALA A 74 13.17 16.90 -0.60
C ALA A 74 12.02 17.62 -1.31
N THR A 75 11.89 17.34 -2.59
CA THR A 75 10.84 17.84 -3.47
C THR A 75 9.99 16.70 -4.01
N PHE A 76 8.81 17.01 -4.56
CA PHE A 76 7.98 15.99 -5.18
C PHE A 76 7.44 16.44 -6.53
N TYR A 77 7.19 15.46 -7.39
CA TYR A 77 6.41 15.62 -8.61
C TYR A 77 5.16 14.74 -8.53
N ARG A 78 3.99 15.34 -8.76
CA ARG A 78 2.70 14.65 -8.68
C ARG A 78 2.06 14.50 -10.05
N ALA A 79 1.63 13.28 -10.38
CA ALA A 79 0.80 13.00 -11.54
C ALA A 79 -0.17 11.82 -11.25
N THR A 80 -1.07 11.50 -12.19
CA THR A 80 -1.79 10.21 -12.17
C THR A 80 -0.83 9.08 -12.46
N ASP A 81 -1.17 7.85 -12.06
CA ASP A 81 -0.31 6.67 -12.30
C ASP A 81 0.12 6.54 -13.76
N ALA A 82 -0.83 6.68 -14.70
CA ALA A 82 -0.52 6.58 -16.13
C ALA A 82 0.45 7.67 -16.61
N ALA A 83 0.20 8.93 -16.24
CA ALA A 83 1.06 10.05 -16.63
C ALA A 83 2.45 9.96 -15.96
N LEU A 84 2.51 9.49 -14.71
CA LEU A 84 3.77 9.29 -13.99
C LEU A 84 4.60 8.18 -14.65
N MET A 85 3.98 7.06 -14.99
CA MET A 85 4.63 5.95 -15.69
C MET A 85 5.16 6.37 -17.06
N GLU A 86 4.36 7.11 -17.84
CA GLU A 86 4.75 7.63 -19.15
C GLU A 86 5.97 8.57 -19.03
N ARG A 87 5.94 9.47 -18.04
CA ARG A 87 7.06 10.37 -17.75
C ARG A 87 8.32 9.59 -17.42
N ILE A 88 8.26 8.64 -16.48
CA ILE A 88 9.41 7.80 -16.09
C ILE A 88 9.98 7.05 -17.31
N LEU A 89 9.11 6.49 -18.16
CA LEU A 89 9.54 5.80 -19.36
C LEU A 89 10.21 6.74 -20.37
N THR A 90 9.69 7.95 -20.53
CA THR A 90 10.25 8.97 -21.43
C THR A 90 11.62 9.46 -20.95
N GLU A 91 11.73 9.77 -19.65
CA GLU A 91 13.00 10.14 -19.02
C GLU A 91 14.04 9.03 -19.17
N SER A 92 13.62 7.76 -18.91
CA SER A 92 14.52 6.60 -19.05
C SER A 92 15.03 6.39 -20.49
N ARG A 93 14.15 6.58 -21.50
CA ARG A 93 14.55 6.50 -22.93
C ARG A 93 15.54 7.62 -23.30
N ALA A 94 15.38 8.79 -22.69
CA ALA A 94 16.31 9.93 -22.89
C ALA A 94 17.61 9.77 -22.10
N GLY A 95 17.81 8.65 -21.37
CA GLY A 95 18.97 8.45 -20.50
C GLY A 95 18.96 9.30 -19.23
N GLN A 96 17.84 9.96 -18.94
CA GLN A 96 17.66 10.80 -17.77
C GLN A 96 17.06 10.01 -16.62
N ASN A 97 17.59 10.18 -15.42
CA ASN A 97 17.09 9.59 -14.19
C ASN A 97 16.80 10.74 -13.22
N LEU A 98 15.55 11.20 -13.19
CA LEU A 98 15.17 12.44 -12.51
C LEU A 98 14.40 12.18 -11.18
N TRP A 99 14.24 10.93 -10.79
CA TRP A 99 13.50 10.55 -9.59
C TRP A 99 14.30 9.58 -8.70
N ASP A 100 14.14 9.73 -7.40
CA ASP A 100 14.79 8.90 -6.39
C ASP A 100 13.88 7.82 -5.83
N VAL A 101 12.64 8.20 -5.49
CA VAL A 101 11.63 7.30 -4.95
C VAL A 101 10.32 7.53 -5.69
N ALA A 102 9.59 6.45 -5.98
CA ALA A 102 8.26 6.56 -6.57
C ALA A 102 7.23 5.73 -5.80
N VAL A 103 6.00 6.26 -5.68
CA VAL A 103 4.82 5.55 -5.19
C VAL A 103 3.76 5.49 -6.27
N MET A 104 3.22 4.28 -6.50
CA MET A 104 2.20 4.01 -7.52
C MET A 104 1.21 2.96 -7.02
N THR A 105 0.06 2.83 -7.68
CA THR A 105 -0.87 1.73 -7.42
C THR A 105 -0.32 0.39 -7.88
N SER A 106 -0.94 -0.71 -7.43
CA SER A 106 -0.47 -2.10 -7.61
C SER A 106 -0.02 -2.42 -9.04
N PHE A 107 -0.88 -2.13 -10.03
CA PHE A 107 -0.58 -2.42 -11.44
C PHE A 107 0.70 -1.70 -11.93
N TYR A 108 0.82 -0.42 -11.62
CA TYR A 108 1.98 0.36 -12.06
C TYR A 108 3.24 -0.01 -11.30
N GLY A 109 3.14 -0.27 -9.99
CA GLY A 109 4.25 -0.77 -9.18
C GLY A 109 4.77 -2.12 -9.66
N HIS A 110 3.85 -3.04 -10.04
CA HIS A 110 4.21 -4.32 -10.67
C HIS A 110 4.97 -4.12 -11.99
N ASN A 111 4.50 -3.21 -12.85
CA ASN A 111 5.17 -2.89 -14.11
C ASN A 111 6.55 -2.27 -13.91
N MET A 112 6.72 -1.41 -12.90
CA MET A 112 8.02 -0.83 -12.55
C MET A 112 9.00 -1.93 -12.13
N LYS A 113 8.57 -2.86 -11.26
CA LYS A 113 9.38 -4.03 -10.85
C LYS A 113 9.75 -4.90 -12.05
N LYS A 114 8.77 -5.28 -12.89
CA LYS A 114 8.97 -6.14 -14.07
C LYS A 114 9.97 -5.55 -15.06
N ARG A 115 10.07 -4.23 -15.14
CA ARG A 115 11.03 -3.49 -15.98
C ARG A 115 12.38 -3.24 -15.30
N GLY A 116 12.60 -3.74 -14.09
CA GLY A 116 13.84 -3.51 -13.34
C GLY A 116 14.08 -2.04 -12.96
N MET A 117 13.00 -1.25 -12.84
CA MET A 117 13.11 0.18 -12.53
C MET A 117 13.23 0.47 -11.04
N PHE A 118 12.95 -0.52 -10.18
CA PHE A 118 13.18 -0.42 -8.75
C PHE A 118 14.48 -1.10 -8.34
N ALA A 119 15.27 -0.43 -7.52
CA ALA A 119 16.39 -1.03 -6.81
C ALA A 119 15.89 -1.98 -5.72
N LEU A 120 16.64 -3.04 -5.46
CA LEU A 120 16.38 -3.90 -4.31
C LEU A 120 16.92 -3.22 -3.05
N TYR A 121 16.04 -2.97 -2.09
CA TYR A 121 16.40 -2.37 -0.81
C TYR A 121 15.62 -3.01 0.34
N ASP A 122 16.34 -3.68 1.22
CA ASP A 122 15.76 -4.27 2.43
C ASP A 122 15.88 -3.28 3.60
N SER A 123 14.95 -2.32 3.63
CA SER A 123 14.85 -1.38 4.74
C SER A 123 14.64 -2.13 6.07
N PRO A 124 15.32 -1.75 7.17
CA PRO A 124 15.13 -2.38 8.48
C PRO A 124 13.69 -2.27 9.00
N GLU A 125 12.88 -1.35 8.43
CA GLU A 125 11.49 -1.15 8.78
C GLU A 125 10.54 -2.17 8.14
N ARG A 126 10.97 -2.89 7.09
CA ARG A 126 10.14 -3.88 6.36
C ARG A 126 9.65 -5.03 7.21
N LYS A 127 10.32 -5.35 8.33
CA LYS A 127 9.88 -6.37 9.29
C LYS A 127 8.51 -6.07 9.92
N TYR A 128 8.08 -4.81 9.93
CA TYR A 128 6.77 -4.39 10.43
C TYR A 128 5.66 -4.42 9.37
N PHE A 129 5.92 -4.93 8.18
CA PHE A 129 4.96 -5.06 7.08
C PHE A 129 4.67 -6.52 6.80
N ARG A 130 3.39 -6.87 6.68
CA ARG A 130 2.93 -8.25 6.41
C ARG A 130 3.26 -8.68 4.98
N ALA A 131 3.23 -9.98 4.72
CA ALA A 131 3.21 -10.51 3.36
C ALA A 131 2.05 -9.91 2.57
N GLY A 132 2.25 -9.67 1.26
CA GLY A 132 1.30 -8.99 0.40
C GLY A 132 1.41 -7.45 0.40
N TYR A 133 1.97 -6.85 1.46
CA TYR A 133 2.23 -5.41 1.55
C TYR A 133 3.68 -5.04 1.23
N LYS A 134 4.50 -6.00 0.90
CA LYS A 134 5.88 -5.81 0.48
C LYS A 134 6.30 -6.87 -0.52
N ASP A 135 7.20 -6.51 -1.40
CA ASP A 135 7.84 -7.45 -2.32
C ASP A 135 8.86 -8.33 -1.60
N ASP A 136 8.87 -9.63 -1.87
CA ASP A 136 9.77 -10.57 -1.18
C ASP A 136 11.25 -10.29 -1.47
N GLN A 137 11.56 -9.77 -2.65
CA GLN A 137 12.92 -9.43 -3.06
C GLN A 137 13.38 -8.03 -2.62
N GLY A 138 12.49 -7.20 -2.07
CA GLY A 138 12.84 -5.85 -1.64
C GLY A 138 12.68 -4.75 -2.69
N ALA A 139 12.05 -5.02 -3.82
CA ALA A 139 11.86 -4.01 -4.86
C ALA A 139 10.93 -2.87 -4.42
N TRP A 140 9.94 -3.15 -3.55
CA TRP A 140 9.01 -2.16 -3.04
C TRP A 140 8.43 -2.57 -1.68
N THR A 141 7.87 -1.59 -0.99
CA THR A 141 7.01 -1.79 0.18
C THR A 141 5.85 -0.81 0.07
N SER A 142 4.63 -1.28 0.30
CA SER A 142 3.45 -0.42 0.31
C SER A 142 3.45 0.44 1.56
N ILE A 143 3.16 1.73 1.41
CA ILE A 143 3.12 2.65 2.55
C ILE A 143 1.70 2.93 3.03
N TYR A 144 0.69 2.62 2.22
CA TYR A 144 -0.72 2.64 2.61
C TYR A 144 -1.57 1.81 1.65
N THR A 145 -2.73 1.38 2.11
CA THR A 145 -3.68 0.62 1.32
C THR A 145 -5.05 1.29 1.30
N ASN A 146 -5.66 1.32 0.14
CA ASN A 146 -7.06 1.70 -0.03
C ASN A 146 -7.91 0.43 -0.13
N TYR A 147 -8.89 0.27 0.77
CA TYR A 147 -9.81 -0.86 0.74
C TYR A 147 -11.12 -0.47 0.08
N ALA A 148 -11.54 -1.22 -0.95
CA ALA A 148 -12.81 -1.00 -1.60
C ALA A 148 -13.95 -1.34 -0.64
N ALA A 149 -14.87 -0.40 -0.47
CA ALA A 149 -16.04 -0.53 0.37
C ALA A 149 -17.32 -0.35 -0.43
N PHE A 150 -18.44 -0.81 0.12
CA PHE A 150 -19.75 -0.39 -0.30
C PHE A 150 -20.21 0.75 0.62
N GLY A 151 -20.19 1.97 0.10
CA GLY A 151 -20.74 3.12 0.78
C GLY A 151 -22.21 3.29 0.44
N TYR A 152 -22.99 3.82 1.37
CA TYR A 152 -24.41 4.04 1.14
C TYR A 152 -24.90 5.35 1.76
N ASN A 153 -25.98 5.91 1.17
CA ASN A 153 -26.66 7.08 1.71
C ASN A 153 -27.60 6.64 2.84
N THR A 154 -27.36 7.14 4.05
CA THR A 154 -28.12 6.73 5.26
C THR A 154 -29.55 7.23 5.30
N ARG A 155 -29.92 8.22 4.47
CA ARG A 155 -31.29 8.68 4.29
C ARG A 155 -32.08 7.81 3.32
N ALA A 156 -31.39 7.22 2.32
CA ALA A 156 -32.00 6.38 1.30
C ALA A 156 -32.01 4.90 1.65
N VAL A 157 -31.07 4.45 2.50
CA VAL A 157 -30.90 3.05 2.88
C VAL A 157 -31.04 2.91 4.39
N PRO A 158 -32.18 2.39 4.89
CA PRO A 158 -32.36 2.12 6.31
C PRO A 158 -31.44 0.97 6.74
N LYS A 159 -31.13 0.87 8.05
CA LYS A 159 -30.22 -0.14 8.60
C LYS A 159 -30.56 -1.59 8.18
N ALA A 160 -31.85 -1.93 8.08
CA ALA A 160 -32.30 -3.24 7.65
C ALA A 160 -32.06 -3.53 6.16
N GLY A 161 -31.93 -2.48 5.33
CA GLY A 161 -31.66 -2.58 3.90
C GLY A 161 -30.16 -2.57 3.53
N VAL A 162 -29.26 -2.41 4.51
CA VAL A 162 -27.82 -2.44 4.25
C VAL A 162 -27.40 -3.86 3.81
N PRO A 163 -26.73 -4.00 2.64
CA PRO A 163 -26.32 -5.31 2.13
C PRO A 163 -25.31 -5.97 3.07
N LYS A 164 -25.36 -7.29 3.18
CA LYS A 164 -24.46 -8.11 4.02
C LYS A 164 -23.49 -8.94 3.18
N SER A 165 -23.75 -9.04 1.88
CA SER A 165 -22.94 -9.81 0.92
C SER A 165 -23.01 -9.17 -0.46
N TYR A 166 -22.10 -9.57 -1.35
CA TYR A 166 -22.16 -9.18 -2.75
C TYR A 166 -23.47 -9.60 -3.43
N ASN A 167 -24.05 -10.76 -3.05
CA ASN A 167 -25.31 -11.22 -3.63
C ASN A 167 -26.50 -10.31 -3.27
N ASP A 168 -26.45 -9.62 -2.13
CA ASP A 168 -27.50 -8.66 -1.78
C ASP A 168 -27.55 -7.47 -2.74
N LEU A 169 -26.45 -7.14 -3.42
CA LEU A 169 -26.42 -6.08 -4.43
C LEU A 169 -27.19 -6.42 -5.71
N LEU A 170 -27.56 -7.68 -5.90
CA LEU A 170 -28.35 -8.14 -7.05
C LEU A 170 -29.86 -8.01 -6.84
N LYS A 171 -30.30 -7.63 -5.63
CA LYS A 171 -31.72 -7.46 -5.32
C LYS A 171 -32.35 -6.30 -6.08
N PRO A 172 -33.65 -6.37 -6.43
CA PRO A 172 -34.32 -5.36 -7.26
C PRO A 172 -34.24 -3.92 -6.74
N GLU A 173 -34.17 -3.71 -5.41
CA GLU A 173 -34.06 -2.38 -4.79
C GLU A 173 -32.79 -1.60 -5.16
N TRP A 174 -31.77 -2.31 -5.66
CA TRP A 174 -30.51 -1.74 -6.11
C TRP A 174 -30.46 -1.38 -7.59
N LYS A 175 -31.46 -1.78 -8.37
CA LYS A 175 -31.46 -1.59 -9.83
C LYS A 175 -31.28 -0.13 -10.22
N GLY A 176 -30.14 0.16 -10.87
CA GLY A 176 -29.78 1.52 -11.28
C GLY A 176 -29.41 2.47 -10.14
N ASN A 177 -29.31 1.99 -8.89
CA ASN A 177 -29.04 2.79 -7.70
C ASN A 177 -27.63 2.62 -7.13
N ILE A 178 -26.77 1.84 -7.80
CA ILE A 178 -25.37 1.66 -7.41
C ILE A 178 -24.47 2.43 -8.38
N GLY A 179 -23.75 3.41 -7.88
CA GLY A 179 -22.64 4.02 -8.59
C GLY A 179 -21.37 3.13 -8.50
N MET A 180 -20.59 3.10 -9.57
CA MET A 180 -19.33 2.34 -9.63
C MET A 180 -18.27 3.09 -10.44
N ASP A 181 -16.99 2.98 -10.04
CA ASP A 181 -15.90 3.63 -10.77
C ASP A 181 -15.69 3.01 -12.15
N SER A 182 -15.70 3.84 -13.19
CA SER A 182 -15.58 3.41 -14.59
C SER A 182 -14.20 2.81 -14.95
N LYS A 183 -13.23 2.88 -14.06
CA LYS A 183 -11.88 2.32 -14.23
C LYS A 183 -11.53 1.29 -13.15
N ALA A 184 -12.54 0.58 -12.61
CA ALA A 184 -12.37 -0.43 -11.58
C ALA A 184 -11.80 -1.78 -12.11
N TYR A 185 -10.93 -1.75 -13.11
CA TYR A 185 -10.42 -2.93 -13.82
C TYR A 185 -9.68 -3.91 -12.92
N GLU A 186 -8.82 -3.39 -12.04
CA GLU A 186 -8.04 -4.20 -11.10
C GLU A 186 -8.95 -4.87 -10.05
N TRP A 187 -9.92 -4.11 -9.53
CA TRP A 187 -10.97 -4.67 -8.67
C TRP A 187 -11.73 -5.79 -9.38
N PHE A 188 -12.17 -5.56 -10.61
CA PHE A 188 -12.92 -6.52 -11.42
C PHE A 188 -12.13 -7.83 -11.60
N GLY A 189 -10.91 -7.75 -12.12
CA GLY A 189 -10.06 -8.92 -12.32
C GLY A 189 -9.78 -9.68 -11.02
N THR A 190 -9.49 -8.95 -9.94
CA THR A 190 -9.25 -9.54 -8.61
C THR A 190 -10.48 -10.27 -8.08
N MET A 191 -11.68 -9.67 -8.23
CA MET A 191 -12.93 -10.29 -7.79
C MET A 191 -13.29 -11.50 -8.63
N LEU A 192 -13.03 -11.50 -9.95
CA LEU A 192 -13.21 -12.70 -10.78
C LEU A 192 -12.36 -13.86 -10.28
N LYS A 193 -11.09 -13.60 -9.93
CA LYS A 193 -10.20 -14.65 -9.38
C LYS A 193 -10.66 -15.11 -8.01
N ALA A 194 -11.10 -14.21 -7.14
CA ALA A 194 -11.58 -14.54 -5.81
C ALA A 194 -12.90 -15.34 -5.80
N MET A 195 -13.79 -15.09 -6.78
CA MET A 195 -15.08 -15.78 -6.91
C MET A 195 -15.01 -17.06 -7.75
N GLY A 196 -13.90 -17.25 -8.49
CA GLY A 196 -13.79 -18.21 -9.62
C GLY A 196 -14.33 -17.57 -10.91
N GLU A 197 -13.55 -17.65 -11.99
CA GLU A 197 -13.75 -16.82 -13.20
C GLU A 197 -15.16 -16.97 -13.79
N GLU A 198 -15.66 -18.21 -13.95
CA GLU A 198 -16.98 -18.47 -14.52
C GLU A 198 -18.12 -17.88 -13.66
N LYS A 199 -18.12 -18.21 -12.36
CA LYS A 199 -19.12 -17.69 -11.39
C LYS A 199 -19.01 -16.18 -11.25
N GLY A 200 -17.78 -15.67 -11.22
CA GLY A 200 -17.52 -14.24 -11.15
C GLY A 200 -18.07 -13.51 -12.36
N LEU A 201 -17.88 -14.02 -13.58
CA LEU A 201 -18.42 -13.42 -14.80
C LEU A 201 -19.95 -13.41 -14.81
N ALA A 202 -20.59 -14.51 -14.40
CA ALA A 202 -22.04 -14.54 -14.27
C ALA A 202 -22.53 -13.49 -13.27
N TYR A 203 -21.90 -13.39 -12.10
CA TYR A 203 -22.19 -12.36 -11.10
C TYR A 203 -22.02 -10.95 -11.65
N MET A 204 -20.91 -10.64 -12.33
CA MET A 204 -20.62 -9.30 -12.86
C MET A 204 -21.64 -8.87 -13.91
N ARG A 205 -22.15 -9.78 -14.75
CA ARG A 205 -23.21 -9.46 -15.70
C ARG A 205 -24.52 -9.06 -14.99
N GLU A 206 -24.87 -9.74 -13.90
CA GLU A 206 -26.05 -9.36 -13.11
C GLU A 206 -25.82 -8.04 -12.34
N LEU A 207 -24.62 -7.85 -11.77
CA LEU A 207 -24.23 -6.60 -11.11
C LEU A 207 -24.26 -5.42 -12.07
N ALA A 208 -23.87 -5.61 -13.32
CA ALA A 208 -23.93 -4.55 -14.34
C ALA A 208 -25.33 -3.99 -14.54
N LYS A 209 -26.40 -4.79 -14.35
CA LYS A 209 -27.79 -4.34 -14.44
C LYS A 209 -28.19 -3.43 -13.26
N GLN A 210 -27.45 -3.47 -12.16
CA GLN A 210 -27.68 -2.70 -10.95
C GLN A 210 -26.89 -1.37 -10.92
N THR A 211 -25.81 -1.29 -11.72
CA THR A 211 -24.79 -0.24 -11.58
C THR A 211 -24.88 0.84 -12.67
N GLN A 212 -24.40 2.05 -12.32
CA GLN A 212 -24.09 3.11 -13.25
C GLN A 212 -22.63 3.55 -13.06
N LEU A 213 -21.90 3.72 -14.17
CA LEU A 213 -20.49 4.08 -14.12
C LEU A 213 -20.29 5.59 -13.92
N ARG A 214 -19.34 5.95 -13.07
CA ARG A 214 -18.84 7.32 -12.88
C ARG A 214 -17.33 7.29 -12.78
N ALA A 215 -16.68 8.31 -13.31
CA ALA A 215 -15.22 8.40 -13.23
C ALA A 215 -14.78 8.98 -11.90
N GLY A 216 -13.95 8.24 -11.16
CA GLY A 216 -13.29 8.71 -9.95
C GLY A 216 -13.99 8.32 -8.65
N ARG A 217 -13.25 7.62 -7.79
CA ARG A 217 -13.75 7.05 -6.54
C ARG A 217 -14.12 8.09 -5.48
N THR A 218 -13.42 9.22 -5.46
CA THR A 218 -13.76 10.34 -4.56
C THR A 218 -15.06 10.99 -4.97
N LEU A 219 -15.24 11.26 -6.27
CA LEU A 219 -16.51 11.79 -6.81
C LEU A 219 -17.65 10.81 -6.53
N LEU A 220 -17.42 9.51 -6.71
CA LEU A 220 -18.44 8.50 -6.42
C LEU A 220 -18.95 8.57 -4.98
N ALA A 221 -18.07 8.73 -3.98
CA ALA A 221 -18.48 8.88 -2.59
C ALA A 221 -19.28 10.19 -2.35
N GLN A 222 -18.92 11.28 -3.04
CA GLN A 222 -19.66 12.54 -2.99
C GLN A 222 -21.06 12.44 -3.63
N LEU A 223 -21.20 11.71 -4.74
CA LEU A 223 -22.49 11.46 -5.39
C LEU A 223 -23.42 10.59 -4.51
N VAL A 224 -22.87 9.60 -3.79
CA VAL A 224 -23.62 8.86 -2.76
C VAL A 224 -24.07 9.80 -1.64
N ALA A 225 -23.19 10.69 -1.18
CA ALA A 225 -23.54 11.66 -0.14
C ALA A 225 -24.65 12.63 -0.59
N ALA A 226 -24.60 13.05 -1.84
CA ALA A 226 -25.62 13.91 -2.45
C ALA A 226 -26.95 13.19 -2.73
N GLY A 227 -26.99 11.85 -2.68
CA GLY A 227 -28.19 11.05 -2.93
C GLY A 227 -28.46 10.74 -4.41
N GLU A 228 -27.47 10.96 -5.30
CA GLU A 228 -27.59 10.54 -6.72
C GLU A 228 -27.67 9.01 -6.81
N PHE A 229 -26.94 8.31 -5.92
CA PHE A 229 -26.98 6.86 -5.75
C PHE A 229 -27.36 6.50 -4.32
N LYS A 230 -28.14 5.41 -4.17
CA LYS A 230 -28.34 4.80 -2.86
C LYS A 230 -27.06 4.20 -2.30
N GLY A 231 -26.20 3.64 -3.17
CA GLY A 231 -24.92 3.05 -2.81
C GLY A 231 -23.84 3.28 -3.84
N GLY A 232 -22.59 3.16 -3.40
CA GLY A 232 -21.40 3.25 -4.24
C GLY A 232 -20.49 2.05 -4.00
N LEU A 233 -20.23 1.30 -5.06
CA LEU A 233 -19.31 0.17 -5.05
C LEU A 233 -17.96 0.62 -5.61
N THR A 234 -16.86 0.09 -5.09
CA THR A 234 -15.48 0.42 -5.47
C THR A 234 -14.94 1.78 -5.00
N ALA A 235 -15.72 2.59 -4.30
CA ALA A 235 -15.16 3.71 -3.53
C ALA A 235 -14.40 3.17 -2.30
N TYR A 236 -13.56 4.01 -1.72
CA TYR A 236 -12.71 3.57 -0.60
C TYR A 236 -13.32 3.94 0.75
N SER A 237 -13.19 3.05 1.75
CA SER A 237 -13.75 3.21 3.09
C SER A 237 -13.35 4.53 3.75
N GLN A 238 -12.07 4.91 3.69
CA GLN A 238 -11.58 6.16 4.27
C GLN A 238 -12.17 7.41 3.61
N THR A 239 -12.60 7.32 2.33
CA THR A 239 -13.25 8.46 1.66
C THR A 239 -14.60 8.77 2.29
N PHE A 240 -15.36 7.74 2.66
CA PHE A 240 -16.62 7.91 3.38
C PHE A 240 -16.39 8.42 4.80
N GLU A 241 -15.35 7.93 5.49
CA GLU A 241 -15.01 8.42 6.84
C GLU A 241 -14.68 9.92 6.85
N VAL A 242 -13.99 10.42 5.84
CA VAL A 242 -13.69 11.86 5.71
C VAL A 242 -14.94 12.72 5.48
N LEU A 243 -16.00 12.16 4.88
CA LEU A 243 -17.26 12.90 4.64
C LEU A 243 -18.17 12.96 5.87
N LYS A 244 -18.08 12.02 6.81
CA LYS A 244 -18.97 11.94 7.99
C LYS A 244 -18.88 13.14 8.93
N PRO A 245 -17.70 13.66 9.28
CA PRO A 245 -17.60 14.83 10.16
C PRO A 245 -18.25 16.09 9.63
N SER A 246 -18.42 16.23 8.31
CA SER A 246 -19.14 17.35 7.69
C SER A 246 -20.67 17.19 7.72
N GLY A 247 -21.20 16.16 8.36
CA GLY A 247 -22.64 15.86 8.41
C GLY A 247 -23.18 15.18 7.15
N ALA A 248 -22.33 14.69 6.26
CA ALA A 248 -22.78 13.98 5.07
C ALA A 248 -23.57 12.70 5.49
N PRO A 249 -24.75 12.45 4.88
CA PRO A 249 -25.60 11.32 5.22
C PRO A 249 -25.06 10.03 4.60
N VAL A 250 -23.85 9.62 4.96
CA VAL A 250 -23.19 8.42 4.43
C VAL A 250 -22.69 7.51 5.54
N ASP A 251 -22.70 6.23 5.23
CA ASP A 251 -21.93 5.23 5.95
C ASP A 251 -21.44 4.17 4.96
N TRP A 252 -20.65 3.21 5.44
CA TRP A 252 -20.05 2.21 4.59
C TRP A 252 -19.86 0.88 5.33
N ILE A 253 -19.75 -0.19 4.55
CA ILE A 253 -19.45 -1.55 5.02
C ILE A 253 -18.42 -2.20 4.11
N TYR A 254 -17.74 -3.22 4.63
CA TYR A 254 -16.99 -4.14 3.79
C TYR A 254 -17.88 -5.32 3.38
N LEU A 255 -17.87 -5.61 2.07
CA LEU A 255 -18.37 -6.86 1.52
C LEU A 255 -17.17 -7.76 1.26
N ASN A 256 -17.09 -8.89 1.96
CA ASN A 256 -15.95 -9.79 1.82
C ASN A 256 -16.11 -10.74 0.61
N PRO A 257 -15.01 -11.02 -0.13
CA PRO A 257 -13.64 -10.53 0.06
C PRO A 257 -13.48 -9.04 -0.28
N VAL A 258 -12.57 -8.35 0.42
CA VAL A 258 -12.33 -6.91 0.26
C VAL A 258 -11.13 -6.66 -0.64
N PHE A 259 -11.32 -6.01 -1.76
CA PHE A 259 -10.21 -5.61 -2.63
C PHE A 259 -9.31 -4.60 -1.93
N ALA A 260 -8.02 -4.94 -1.85
CA ALA A 260 -6.96 -4.12 -1.29
C ALA A 260 -6.09 -3.53 -2.41
N ASN A 261 -6.20 -2.23 -2.62
CA ASN A 261 -5.37 -1.50 -3.57
C ASN A 261 -4.15 -0.95 -2.83
N ILE A 262 -3.06 -1.71 -2.84
CA ILE A 262 -1.78 -1.32 -2.23
C ILE A 262 -1.07 -0.24 -3.06
N HIS A 263 -0.15 0.47 -2.42
CA HIS A 263 0.64 1.53 -3.05
C HIS A 263 2.14 1.23 -2.93
N PRO A 264 2.66 0.33 -3.80
CA PRO A 264 4.08 0.04 -3.91
C PRO A 264 4.92 1.30 -3.98
N THR A 265 5.87 1.40 -3.07
CA THR A 265 6.82 2.50 -2.98
C THR A 265 8.22 1.92 -3.08
N GLY A 266 9.01 2.39 -4.02
CA GLY A 266 10.34 1.84 -4.29
C GLY A 266 11.34 2.91 -4.71
N ILE A 267 12.62 2.58 -4.51
CA ILE A 267 13.77 3.40 -4.90
C ILE A 267 14.05 3.18 -6.39
N SER A 268 14.38 4.23 -7.13
CA SER A 268 14.85 4.12 -8.51
C SER A 268 16.11 3.24 -8.59
N ALA A 269 16.14 2.30 -9.54
CA ALA A 269 17.36 1.52 -9.83
C ALA A 269 18.53 2.40 -10.28
N LYS A 270 18.25 3.63 -10.70
CA LYS A 270 19.21 4.63 -11.14
C LYS A 270 18.97 5.96 -10.41
N ALA A 271 18.68 5.90 -9.12
CA ALA A 271 18.43 7.10 -8.31
C ALA A 271 19.60 8.08 -8.39
N PRO A 272 19.33 9.35 -8.71
CA PRO A 272 20.37 10.40 -8.67
C PRO A 272 20.98 10.58 -7.28
N HIS A 273 20.17 10.34 -6.22
CA HIS A 273 20.54 10.53 -4.82
C HIS A 273 20.25 9.26 -4.03
N PRO A 274 21.04 8.17 -4.23
CA PRO A 274 20.67 6.82 -3.71
C PRO A 274 20.68 6.71 -2.19
N ASN A 275 21.50 7.50 -1.48
CA ASN A 275 21.50 7.48 -0.02
C ASN A 275 20.33 8.29 0.55
N ALA A 276 19.98 9.44 -0.04
CA ALA A 276 18.78 10.19 0.31
C ALA A 276 17.51 9.37 0.03
N ALA A 277 17.49 8.59 -1.07
CA ALA A 277 16.40 7.68 -1.39
C ALA A 277 16.21 6.58 -0.33
N ARG A 278 17.31 5.94 0.13
CA ARG A 278 17.28 4.94 1.22
C ARG A 278 16.77 5.55 2.52
N LEU A 279 17.32 6.72 2.87
CA LEU A 279 16.93 7.44 4.09
C LEU A 279 15.45 7.84 4.06
N PHE A 280 14.94 8.26 2.90
CA PHE A 280 13.51 8.56 2.71
C PHE A 280 12.64 7.30 2.81
N MET A 281 13.06 6.18 2.23
CA MET A 281 12.33 4.92 2.37
C MET A 281 12.28 4.47 3.83
N ASP A 282 13.40 4.50 4.55
CA ASP A 282 13.42 4.17 5.97
C ASP A 282 12.50 5.09 6.77
N PHE A 283 12.50 6.39 6.50
CA PHE A 283 11.58 7.34 7.11
C PHE A 283 10.12 7.01 6.76
N ALA A 284 9.77 6.84 5.49
CA ALA A 284 8.39 6.61 5.06
C ALA A 284 7.80 5.31 5.63
N LEU A 285 8.65 4.28 5.82
CA LEU A 285 8.28 3.01 6.42
C LEU A 285 8.36 3.01 7.95
N SER A 286 9.05 3.98 8.58
CA SER A 286 9.14 4.09 10.02
C SER A 286 7.78 4.39 10.66
N LYS A 287 7.67 4.15 11.97
CA LYS A 287 6.46 4.52 12.72
C LYS A 287 6.13 6.00 12.56
N ARG A 288 7.14 6.90 12.57
CA ARG A 288 6.96 8.34 12.38
C ARG A 288 6.42 8.69 11.00
N GLY A 289 6.95 8.10 9.93
CA GLY A 289 6.45 8.29 8.57
C GLY A 289 5.03 7.75 8.40
N GLN A 290 4.74 6.59 8.97
CA GLN A 290 3.41 5.98 8.92
C GLN A 290 2.37 6.75 9.77
N GLU A 291 2.79 7.43 10.84
CA GLU A 291 1.92 8.38 11.54
C GLU A 291 1.60 9.62 10.70
N VAL A 292 2.51 10.07 9.83
CA VAL A 292 2.18 11.11 8.83
C VAL A 292 1.11 10.58 7.88
N VAL A 293 1.27 9.37 7.36
CA VAL A 293 0.27 8.69 6.49
C VAL A 293 -1.09 8.59 7.20
N ARG A 294 -1.13 8.21 8.48
CA ARG A 294 -2.35 8.17 9.28
C ARG A 294 -3.04 9.53 9.38
N ARG A 295 -2.28 10.60 9.65
CA ARG A 295 -2.81 11.97 9.74
C ARG A 295 -3.37 12.51 8.41
N MET A 296 -3.01 11.90 7.29
CA MET A 296 -3.63 12.16 5.97
C MET A 296 -4.98 11.45 5.79
N ASN A 297 -5.55 10.85 6.84
CA ASN A 297 -6.72 9.97 6.79
C ASN A 297 -6.53 8.77 5.85
N ARG A 298 -5.30 8.25 5.76
CA ARG A 298 -4.95 7.04 5.03
C ARG A 298 -4.87 5.86 6.00
N ILE A 299 -4.90 4.65 5.45
CA ILE A 299 -4.73 3.43 6.22
C ILE A 299 -3.28 2.97 6.08
N PRO A 300 -2.43 3.18 7.10
CA PRO A 300 -1.03 2.76 7.07
C PRO A 300 -0.91 1.23 6.95
N ASP A 301 0.14 0.78 6.26
CA ASP A 301 0.38 -0.66 6.11
C ASP A 301 1.30 -1.24 7.19
N ARG A 302 1.87 -0.38 8.03
CA ARG A 302 2.68 -0.79 9.16
C ARG A 302 1.81 -1.35 10.29
N ILE A 303 2.12 -2.55 10.77
CA ILE A 303 1.30 -3.32 11.74
C ILE A 303 1.11 -2.64 13.11
N ASP A 304 2.05 -1.79 13.52
CA ASP A 304 2.02 -1.08 14.80
C ASP A 304 1.58 0.39 14.68
N THR A 305 1.03 0.77 13.52
CA THR A 305 0.48 2.10 13.26
C THR A 305 -0.94 1.95 12.69
N PRO A 306 -1.95 1.70 13.53
CA PRO A 306 -3.33 1.55 13.07
C PRO A 306 -3.87 2.87 12.48
N PRO A 307 -4.88 2.82 11.61
CA PRO A 307 -5.53 4.01 11.10
C PRO A 307 -6.21 4.82 12.20
N GLU A 308 -6.58 6.07 11.90
CA GLU A 308 -7.24 6.97 12.86
C GLU A 308 -8.57 6.37 13.36
N GLN A 309 -9.36 5.78 12.46
CA GLN A 309 -10.60 5.09 12.81
C GLN A 309 -10.37 3.58 12.77
N ALA A 310 -10.42 2.92 13.93
CA ALA A 310 -10.17 1.48 14.07
C ALA A 310 -11.08 0.63 13.15
N ARG A 311 -12.34 1.05 12.93
CA ARG A 311 -13.30 0.34 12.07
C ARG A 311 -12.80 0.14 10.63
N LEU A 312 -11.85 0.97 10.15
CA LEU A 312 -11.25 0.82 8.82
C LEU A 312 -10.48 -0.50 8.64
N MET A 313 -10.19 -1.20 9.74
CA MET A 313 -9.49 -2.49 9.71
C MET A 313 -10.32 -3.62 10.31
N GLU A 314 -11.56 -3.35 10.76
CA GLU A 314 -12.41 -4.35 11.40
C GLU A 314 -13.06 -5.28 10.37
N GLY A 315 -12.96 -6.61 10.62
CA GLY A 315 -13.67 -7.64 9.87
C GLY A 315 -13.27 -7.78 8.39
N ILE A 316 -12.18 -7.14 7.95
CA ILE A 316 -11.73 -7.23 6.56
C ILE A 316 -11.04 -8.56 6.27
N LYS A 317 -11.36 -9.12 5.09
CA LYS A 317 -10.63 -10.24 4.48
C LYS A 317 -10.06 -9.73 3.17
N PRO A 318 -8.84 -9.15 3.19
CA PRO A 318 -8.28 -8.48 2.04
C PRO A 318 -7.88 -9.48 0.96
N VAL A 319 -8.16 -9.14 -0.30
CA VAL A 319 -7.63 -9.81 -1.47
C VAL A 319 -6.85 -8.80 -2.31
N PHE A 320 -5.65 -9.20 -2.70
CA PHE A 320 -4.76 -8.41 -3.54
C PHE A 320 -4.92 -8.83 -4.99
N ALA A 321 -4.63 -7.92 -5.91
CA ALA A 321 -4.56 -8.27 -7.31
C ALA A 321 -3.47 -9.34 -7.55
N PRO A 322 -3.85 -10.54 -8.03
CA PRO A 322 -2.85 -11.56 -8.34
C PRO A 322 -2.04 -11.14 -9.57
N THR A 323 -0.86 -11.71 -9.70
CA THR A 323 0.09 -11.40 -10.79
C THR A 323 -0.56 -11.51 -12.17
N GLU A 324 -1.40 -12.52 -12.40
CA GLU A 324 -2.10 -12.68 -13.69
C GLU A 324 -3.03 -11.50 -14.02
N VAL A 325 -3.69 -10.92 -13.01
CA VAL A 325 -4.54 -9.74 -13.21
C VAL A 325 -3.70 -8.51 -13.53
N LEU A 326 -2.53 -8.37 -12.89
CA LEU A 326 -1.62 -7.25 -13.14
C LEU A 326 -0.91 -7.38 -14.51
N GLU A 327 -0.66 -8.60 -14.98
CA GLU A 327 -0.05 -8.84 -16.29
C GLU A 327 -1.05 -8.70 -17.44
N ASP A 328 -2.26 -9.19 -17.26
CA ASP A 328 -3.34 -9.15 -18.26
C ASP A 328 -4.32 -7.97 -18.02
N PHE A 329 -3.85 -6.90 -17.41
CA PHE A 329 -4.67 -5.76 -17.00
C PHE A 329 -5.57 -5.22 -18.14
N GLN A 330 -5.04 -5.16 -19.37
CA GLN A 330 -5.81 -4.69 -20.52
C GLN A 330 -6.94 -5.66 -20.89
N ARG A 331 -6.74 -6.97 -20.77
CA ARG A 331 -7.79 -7.97 -20.98
C ARG A 331 -8.92 -7.76 -19.99
N TYR A 332 -8.59 -7.61 -18.69
CA TYR A 332 -9.62 -7.37 -17.68
C TYR A 332 -10.31 -6.02 -17.86
N GLY A 333 -9.60 -5.02 -18.35
CA GLY A 333 -10.19 -3.73 -18.73
C GLY A 333 -11.21 -3.86 -19.86
N LYS A 334 -10.88 -4.57 -20.94
CA LYS A 334 -11.82 -4.84 -22.04
C LYS A 334 -13.04 -5.64 -21.58
N MET A 335 -12.84 -6.70 -20.81
CA MET A 335 -13.95 -7.50 -20.25
C MET A 335 -14.86 -6.67 -19.35
N PHE A 336 -14.29 -5.77 -18.54
CA PHE A 336 -15.04 -4.84 -17.73
C PHE A 336 -15.89 -3.90 -18.60
N GLU A 337 -15.28 -3.29 -19.61
CA GLU A 337 -15.97 -2.36 -20.52
C GLU A 337 -17.09 -3.06 -21.31
N GLU A 338 -16.88 -4.28 -21.78
CA GLU A 338 -17.90 -5.10 -22.45
C GLU A 338 -19.11 -5.38 -21.54
N ILE A 339 -18.87 -5.70 -20.26
CA ILE A 339 -19.93 -6.06 -19.31
C ILE A 339 -20.66 -4.84 -18.79
N PHE A 340 -19.94 -3.76 -18.42
CA PHE A 340 -20.51 -2.62 -17.71
C PHE A 340 -20.84 -1.42 -18.62
N SER A 341 -20.17 -1.27 -19.77
CA SER A 341 -20.37 -0.13 -20.70
C SER A 341 -21.08 -0.52 -22.01
N GLY A 342 -21.16 -1.79 -22.33
CA GLY A 342 -21.74 -2.33 -23.55
C GLY A 342 -23.29 -2.31 -23.63
N ARG A 343 -23.91 -1.29 -22.99
CA ARG A 343 -25.38 -1.05 -23.02
C ARG A 343 -25.77 -0.07 -24.08
#